data_a263fe692f8fecfca34f1191fca8933f
#
_entry.id   a263fe692f8fecfca34f1191fca8933f
#
_cell.length_a   1.000
_cell.length_b   1.000
_cell.length_c   1.000
_cell.angle_alpha   90.00
_cell.angle_beta   90.00
_cell.angle_gamma   90.00
#
_symmetry.space_group_name_H-M   'P 1'
#
loop_
_entity.id
_entity.type
_entity.pdbx_description
1 polymer ?
#
loop_
_entity_poly.entity_id
_entity_poly.type
_entity_poly.pdbx_seq_one_letter_code
_entity_poly.pdbx_strand_id
1 'polypeptide(L)'
;MPNDSYPETDFSSALLNVSVNPGMTAEECGQFAAGPKESEATKPTALKLGTNEFTELEQMSGETTRQSDLKYFHLFKNGACYEFALDVETSRKADEELAQTDRGKIFQQLEKILSTARIKDIDLPGGEPVEAAKTETLQTAPAAEAAVPEQK
;
A
#
# COMPACT_ATOMS: atom_id res chain seq x y z
N MET A 1 -11.29 -2.46 14.45
CA MET A 1 -11.77 -2.91 15.77
C MET A 1 -11.70 -1.72 16.71
N PRO A 2 -12.75 -1.45 17.51
CA PRO A 2 -12.74 -0.35 18.47
C PRO A 2 -11.85 -0.65 19.69
N ASN A 3 -11.51 0.41 20.44
CA ASN A 3 -10.57 0.36 21.58
C ASN A 3 -11.02 -0.52 22.75
N ASP A 4 -12.30 -0.82 22.87
CA ASP A 4 -12.87 -1.69 23.91
C ASP A 4 -12.81 -3.19 23.57
N SER A 5 -12.27 -3.55 22.39
CA SER A 5 -12.15 -4.94 21.95
C SER A 5 -11.17 -5.76 22.79
N TYR A 6 -10.18 -5.10 23.40
CA TYR A 6 -9.16 -5.72 24.26
C TYR A 6 -9.00 -4.89 25.55
N PRO A 7 -9.95 -5.03 26.50
CA PRO A 7 -9.91 -4.28 27.74
C PRO A 7 -8.64 -4.63 28.55
N GLU A 8 -8.19 -3.69 29.36
CA GLU A 8 -6.99 -3.82 30.22
C GLU A 8 -5.66 -3.99 29.47
N THR A 9 -5.65 -3.72 28.15
CA THR A 9 -4.44 -3.72 27.32
C THR A 9 -4.17 -2.32 26.77
N ASP A 10 -2.97 -2.12 26.21
CA ASP A 10 -2.58 -0.90 25.52
C ASP A 10 -3.17 -0.80 24.08
N PHE A 11 -4.09 -1.68 23.72
CA PHE A 11 -4.77 -1.65 22.42
C PHE A 11 -5.57 -0.36 22.25
N SER A 12 -5.38 0.32 21.12
CA SER A 12 -6.10 1.54 20.75
C SER A 12 -7.07 1.30 19.60
N SER A 13 -6.57 0.80 18.49
CA SER A 13 -7.41 0.51 17.32
C SER A 13 -6.79 -0.54 16.40
N ALA A 14 -7.64 -1.17 15.58
CA ALA A 14 -7.19 -1.95 14.43
C ALA A 14 -8.13 -1.70 13.25
N LEU A 15 -7.54 -1.37 12.11
CA LEU A 15 -8.24 -0.96 10.91
C LEU A 15 -7.81 -1.83 9.72
N LEU A 16 -8.74 -2.08 8.81
CA LEU A 16 -8.48 -2.55 7.46
C LEU A 16 -9.02 -1.49 6.51
N ASN A 17 -8.13 -0.90 5.74
CA ASN A 17 -8.47 0.10 4.73
C ASN A 17 -8.22 -0.47 3.34
N VAL A 18 -9.01 -0.05 2.35
CA VAL A 18 -8.88 -0.50 0.97
C VAL A 18 -8.86 0.73 0.07
N SER A 19 -7.84 0.83 -0.77
CA SER A 19 -7.77 1.81 -1.83
C SER A 19 -7.65 1.12 -3.20
N VAL A 20 -8.13 1.79 -4.24
CA VAL A 20 -8.05 1.32 -5.62
C VAL A 20 -7.47 2.43 -6.48
N ASN A 21 -6.33 2.14 -7.10
CA ASN A 21 -5.56 3.08 -7.90
C ASN A 21 -5.59 2.64 -9.37
N PRO A 22 -6.53 3.17 -10.18
CA PRO A 22 -6.58 2.87 -11.59
C PRO A 22 -5.44 3.58 -12.33
N GLY A 23 -4.94 2.97 -13.40
CA GLY A 23 -3.90 3.56 -14.24
C GLY A 23 -2.47 3.28 -13.80
N MET A 24 -2.25 2.59 -12.68
CA MET A 24 -0.94 2.04 -12.34
C MET A 24 -0.61 0.81 -13.16
N THR A 25 0.65 0.60 -13.45
CA THR A 25 1.17 -0.67 -13.99
C THR A 25 1.32 -1.72 -12.90
N ALA A 26 1.48 -2.98 -13.26
CA ALA A 26 1.74 -4.04 -12.30
C ALA A 26 3.05 -3.83 -11.52
N GLU A 27 4.08 -3.27 -12.18
CA GLU A 27 5.37 -2.95 -11.55
C GLU A 27 5.23 -1.81 -10.53
N GLU A 28 4.57 -0.71 -10.91
CA GLU A 28 4.30 0.41 -10.00
C GLU A 28 3.47 -0.03 -8.79
N CYS A 29 2.48 -0.90 -9.01
CA CYS A 29 1.66 -1.46 -7.93
C CYS A 29 2.50 -2.23 -6.90
N GLY A 30 3.47 -3.02 -7.35
CA GLY A 30 4.39 -3.75 -6.46
C GLY A 30 5.35 -2.83 -5.68
N GLN A 31 5.59 -1.62 -6.18
CA GLN A 31 6.50 -0.64 -5.57
C GLN A 31 5.76 0.43 -4.75
N PHE A 32 4.46 0.53 -4.88
CA PHE A 32 3.64 1.64 -4.37
C PHE A 32 3.79 1.86 -2.86
N ALA A 33 3.96 0.79 -2.09
CA ALA A 33 4.11 0.87 -0.64
C ALA A 33 5.53 1.19 -0.16
N ALA A 34 6.49 1.22 -1.04
CA ALA A 34 7.86 1.59 -0.69
C ALA A 34 7.97 3.06 -0.29
N GLY A 35 7.10 3.59 0.57
CA GLY A 35 7.03 4.94 1.10
C GLY A 35 8.30 5.81 1.00
N PRO A 36 8.39 6.99 1.54
CA PRO A 36 9.61 7.79 1.47
C PRO A 36 10.77 6.97 2.04
N LYS A 37 11.91 6.97 1.35
CA LYS A 37 13.12 6.14 1.62
C LYS A 37 13.68 6.21 3.06
N GLU A 38 13.08 6.97 3.94
CA GLU A 38 13.48 7.20 5.32
C GLU A 38 12.69 6.35 6.34
N SER A 39 11.65 5.62 5.92
CA SER A 39 10.98 4.67 6.82
C SER A 39 11.70 3.33 6.80
N GLU A 40 11.84 2.68 7.95
CA GLU A 40 12.35 1.31 8.08
C GLU A 40 11.34 0.29 7.53
N ALA A 41 10.92 0.49 6.27
CA ALA A 41 10.06 -0.46 5.59
C ALA A 41 10.86 -1.73 5.27
N THR A 42 10.28 -2.86 5.57
CA THR A 42 10.85 -4.16 5.17
C THR A 42 10.82 -4.29 3.63
N LYS A 43 11.63 -5.20 3.10
CA LYS A 43 11.58 -5.47 1.65
C LYS A 43 10.24 -6.11 1.29
N PRO A 44 9.64 -5.72 0.14
CA PRO A 44 8.42 -6.35 -0.34
C PRO A 44 8.59 -7.88 -0.47
N THR A 45 7.62 -8.63 0.00
CA THR A 45 7.58 -10.11 -0.08
C THR A 45 6.30 -10.55 -0.77
N ALA A 46 6.37 -11.65 -1.53
CA ALA A 46 5.20 -12.25 -2.12
C ALA A 46 4.48 -13.12 -1.08
N LEU A 47 3.19 -12.89 -0.88
CA LEU A 47 2.37 -13.64 0.06
C LEU A 47 1.04 -14.06 -0.57
N LYS A 48 0.66 -15.32 -0.38
CA LYS A 48 -0.63 -15.84 -0.82
C LYS A 48 -1.63 -15.85 0.33
N LEU A 49 -2.71 -15.08 0.21
CA LEU A 49 -3.83 -15.09 1.14
C LEU A 49 -5.13 -15.47 0.41
N GLY A 50 -5.73 -16.58 0.81
CA GLY A 50 -6.90 -17.12 0.13
C GLY A 50 -6.59 -17.50 -1.32
N THR A 51 -7.29 -16.87 -2.27
CA THR A 51 -7.07 -17.09 -3.73
C THR A 51 -6.18 -16.04 -4.38
N ASN A 52 -5.77 -15.01 -3.65
CA ASN A 52 -5.00 -13.89 -4.17
C ASN A 52 -3.52 -14.00 -3.80
N GLU A 53 -2.66 -13.57 -4.71
CA GLU A 53 -1.22 -13.33 -4.46
C GLU A 53 -1.01 -11.84 -4.27
N PHE A 54 -0.43 -11.47 -3.13
CA PHE A 54 -0.14 -10.09 -2.78
C PHE A 54 1.36 -9.84 -2.73
N THR A 55 1.75 -8.60 -2.94
CA THR A 55 3.05 -8.08 -2.49
C THR A 55 2.82 -7.44 -1.12
N GLU A 56 3.43 -8.02 -0.09
CA GLU A 56 3.34 -7.54 1.30
C GLU A 56 4.51 -6.63 1.63
N LEU A 57 4.24 -5.55 2.35
CA LEU A 57 5.23 -4.67 2.96
C LEU A 57 4.82 -4.36 4.39
N GLU A 58 5.75 -4.50 5.33
CA GLU A 58 5.56 -4.14 6.73
C GLU A 58 6.26 -2.83 7.06
N GLN A 59 5.61 -1.98 7.82
CA GLN A 59 6.15 -0.72 8.32
C GLN A 59 5.77 -0.57 9.79
N MET A 60 6.75 -0.22 10.61
CA MET A 60 6.55 0.09 12.02
C MET A 60 6.87 1.56 12.24
N SER A 61 6.01 2.25 12.97
CA SER A 61 6.22 3.67 13.32
C SER A 61 5.71 3.96 14.72
N GLY A 62 6.24 5.00 15.34
CA GLY A 62 5.77 5.50 16.62
C GLY A 62 6.85 5.62 17.69
N GLU A 63 6.40 6.01 18.87
CA GLU A 63 7.21 6.23 20.06
C GLU A 63 6.80 5.22 21.15
N THR A 64 7.51 5.25 22.29
CA THR A 64 7.30 4.32 23.41
C THR A 64 5.85 4.31 23.96
N THR A 65 5.16 5.46 23.86
CA THR A 65 3.79 5.64 24.38
C THR A 65 2.70 5.42 23.33
N ARG A 66 3.03 5.51 22.05
CA ARG A 66 2.11 5.28 20.93
C ARG A 66 2.86 4.64 19.77
N GLN A 67 2.38 3.52 19.33
CA GLN A 67 2.95 2.77 18.21
C GLN A 67 1.86 2.41 17.22
N SER A 68 2.18 2.51 15.93
CA SER A 68 1.38 2.02 14.81
C SER A 68 2.22 1.05 14.00
N ASP A 69 1.71 -0.16 13.86
CA ASP A 69 2.28 -1.18 13.00
C ASP A 69 1.36 -1.33 11.78
N LEU A 70 1.94 -1.22 10.61
CA LEU A 70 1.24 -1.23 9.33
C LEU A 70 1.73 -2.39 8.47
N LYS A 71 0.78 -3.10 7.87
CA LYS A 71 1.04 -4.07 6.81
C LYS A 71 0.26 -3.65 5.57
N TYR A 72 0.96 -3.51 4.46
CA TYR A 72 0.39 -3.19 3.16
C TYR A 72 0.40 -4.44 2.28
N PHE A 73 -0.72 -4.71 1.63
CA PHE A 73 -0.88 -5.81 0.69
C PHE A 73 -1.34 -5.24 -0.64
N HIS A 74 -0.52 -5.39 -1.67
CA HIS A 74 -0.80 -4.88 -3.00
C HIS A 74 -1.13 -6.03 -3.94
N LEU A 75 -2.15 -5.83 -4.75
CA LEU A 75 -2.58 -6.75 -5.79
C LEU A 75 -2.92 -5.97 -7.05
N PHE A 76 -2.22 -6.26 -8.15
CA PHE A 76 -2.58 -5.73 -9.46
C PHE A 76 -3.57 -6.68 -10.14
N LYS A 77 -4.76 -6.18 -10.46
CA LYS A 77 -5.79 -6.93 -11.17
C LYS A 77 -6.72 -5.99 -11.94
N ASN A 78 -7.21 -6.43 -13.11
CA ASN A 78 -8.17 -5.67 -13.92
C ASN A 78 -7.71 -4.24 -14.26
N GLY A 79 -6.41 -4.03 -14.51
CA GLY A 79 -5.86 -2.71 -14.83
C GLY A 79 -5.82 -1.71 -13.67
N ALA A 80 -5.95 -2.17 -12.44
CA ALA A 80 -5.88 -1.34 -11.25
C ALA A 80 -5.01 -1.98 -10.17
N CYS A 81 -4.37 -1.14 -9.37
CA CYS A 81 -3.68 -1.54 -8.15
C CYS A 81 -4.64 -1.45 -6.97
N TYR A 82 -4.85 -2.56 -6.30
CA TYR A 82 -5.59 -2.64 -5.04
C TYR A 82 -4.60 -2.64 -3.90
N GLU A 83 -4.75 -1.70 -2.98
CA GLU A 83 -3.99 -1.66 -1.73
C GLU A 83 -4.93 -1.97 -0.56
N PHE A 84 -4.50 -2.88 0.28
CA PHE A 84 -5.13 -3.19 1.56
C PHE A 84 -4.14 -2.85 2.66
N ALA A 85 -4.46 -1.84 3.46
CA ALA A 85 -3.65 -1.44 4.60
C ALA A 85 -4.29 -1.98 5.88
N LEU A 86 -3.53 -2.79 6.61
CA LEU A 86 -3.86 -3.25 7.95
C LEU A 86 -3.06 -2.42 8.94
N ASP A 87 -3.74 -1.74 9.85
CA ASP A 87 -3.13 -0.89 10.87
C ASP A 87 -3.53 -1.38 12.26
N VAL A 88 -2.56 -1.53 13.15
CA VAL A 88 -2.75 -1.86 14.56
C VAL A 88 -2.06 -0.81 15.39
N GLU A 89 -2.87 -0.01 16.08
CA GLU A 89 -2.38 1.03 16.99
C GLU A 89 -2.44 0.56 18.44
N THR A 90 -1.38 0.86 19.17
CA THR A 90 -1.32 0.74 20.63
C THR A 90 -0.98 2.08 21.25
N SER A 91 -1.57 2.37 22.41
CA SER A 91 -1.34 3.62 23.15
C SER A 91 -1.37 3.36 24.66
N ARG A 92 -0.38 3.91 25.37
CA ARG A 92 -0.25 3.78 26.81
C ARG A 92 0.18 5.11 27.41
N LYS A 93 -0.46 5.52 28.49
CA LYS A 93 0.06 6.62 29.30
C LYS A 93 1.21 6.13 30.19
N ALA A 94 2.12 7.02 30.54
CA ALA A 94 3.33 6.65 31.27
C ALA A 94 3.07 6.06 32.69
N ASP A 95 1.91 6.34 33.26
CA ASP A 95 1.46 5.94 34.58
C ASP A 95 0.43 4.79 34.58
N GLU A 96 0.09 4.26 33.41
CA GLU A 96 -0.86 3.16 33.28
C GLU A 96 -0.15 1.80 33.19
N GLU A 97 -0.52 0.88 34.09
CA GLU A 97 -0.09 -0.52 34.06
C GLU A 97 -1.05 -1.35 33.19
N LEU A 98 -1.01 -1.13 31.87
CA LEU A 98 -1.78 -1.91 30.92
C LEU A 98 -0.96 -3.11 30.43
N ALA A 99 -1.63 -4.24 30.19
CA ALA A 99 -1.00 -5.38 29.53
C ALA A 99 -0.65 -5.05 28.09
N GLN A 100 0.46 -5.60 27.61
CA GLN A 100 0.86 -5.41 26.21
C GLN A 100 -0.05 -6.20 25.27
N THR A 101 -0.55 -5.53 24.26
CA THR A 101 -1.37 -6.13 23.18
C THR A 101 -0.54 -7.10 22.33
N ASP A 102 -1.06 -8.30 22.10
CA ASP A 102 -0.52 -9.23 21.12
C ASP A 102 -0.92 -8.79 19.71
N ARG A 103 -0.14 -7.88 19.13
CA ARG A 103 -0.38 -7.34 17.78
C ARG A 103 -0.38 -8.41 16.71
N GLY A 104 0.46 -9.45 16.87
CA GLY A 104 0.50 -10.57 15.94
C GLY A 104 -0.83 -11.30 15.81
N LYS A 105 -1.54 -11.52 16.92
CA LYS A 105 -2.89 -12.11 16.89
C LYS A 105 -3.91 -11.21 16.19
N ILE A 106 -3.79 -9.90 16.37
CA ILE A 106 -4.70 -8.95 15.72
C ILE A 106 -4.45 -8.96 14.21
N PHE A 107 -3.20 -8.90 13.76
CA PHE A 107 -2.86 -9.03 12.34
C PHE A 107 -3.39 -10.33 11.73
N GLN A 108 -3.22 -11.47 12.41
CA GLN A 108 -3.78 -12.74 11.94
C GLN A 108 -5.30 -12.69 11.74
N GLN A 109 -6.03 -11.98 12.60
CA GLN A 109 -7.48 -11.80 12.42
C GLN A 109 -7.79 -10.91 11.21
N LEU A 110 -7.06 -9.81 11.03
CA LEU A 110 -7.22 -8.92 9.88
C LEU A 110 -6.85 -9.62 8.57
N GLU A 111 -5.75 -10.37 8.54
CA GLU A 111 -5.33 -11.18 7.38
C GLU A 111 -6.35 -12.27 7.05
N LYS A 112 -7.00 -12.86 8.05
CA LYS A 112 -8.12 -13.80 7.83
C LYS A 112 -9.30 -13.11 7.16
N ILE A 113 -9.62 -11.88 7.54
CA ILE A 113 -10.64 -11.07 6.85
C ILE A 113 -10.18 -10.78 5.43
N LEU A 114 -8.94 -10.31 5.23
CA LEU A 114 -8.37 -10.04 3.91
C LEU A 114 -8.40 -11.28 3.00
N SER A 115 -8.12 -12.46 3.54
CA SER A 115 -8.15 -13.72 2.79
C SER A 115 -9.51 -14.06 2.18
N THR A 116 -10.59 -13.44 2.67
CA THR A 116 -11.94 -13.57 2.13
C THR A 116 -12.26 -12.59 1.01
N ALA A 117 -11.38 -11.61 0.75
CA ALA A 117 -11.58 -10.61 -0.29
C ALA A 117 -11.71 -11.26 -1.67
N ARG A 118 -12.65 -10.77 -2.46
CA ARG A 118 -12.89 -11.20 -3.83
C ARG A 118 -12.97 -10.00 -4.75
N ILE A 119 -12.01 -9.90 -5.66
CA ILE A 119 -12.02 -8.91 -6.71
C ILE A 119 -12.67 -9.57 -7.94
N LYS A 120 -13.90 -9.14 -8.26
CA LYS A 120 -14.63 -9.64 -9.42
C LYS A 120 -14.18 -8.93 -10.68
N ASP A 121 -14.06 -9.69 -11.77
CA ASP A 121 -13.93 -9.10 -13.08
C ASP A 121 -15.26 -8.46 -13.45
N ILE A 122 -15.23 -7.20 -13.87
CA ILE A 122 -16.42 -6.48 -14.31
C ILE A 122 -16.36 -6.50 -15.83
N ASP A 123 -17.23 -7.28 -16.46
CA ASP A 123 -17.49 -7.17 -17.89
C ASP A 123 -18.24 -5.86 -18.13
N LEU A 124 -17.54 -4.79 -18.49
CA LEU A 124 -18.17 -3.56 -18.91
C LEU A 124 -18.85 -3.82 -20.26
N PRO A 125 -20.19 -3.71 -20.36
CA PRO A 125 -20.88 -3.90 -21.61
C PRO A 125 -20.40 -2.83 -22.61
N GLY A 126 -19.64 -3.25 -23.63
CA GLY A 126 -19.16 -2.38 -24.72
C GLY A 126 -17.76 -1.77 -24.52
N GLY A 127 -16.97 -2.19 -23.53
CA GLY A 127 -15.57 -1.80 -23.42
C GLY A 127 -14.69 -2.64 -24.33
N GLU A 128 -14.23 -2.08 -25.46
CA GLU A 128 -13.09 -2.64 -26.18
C GLU A 128 -11.89 -2.71 -25.22
N PRO A 129 -11.05 -3.77 -25.30
CA PRO A 129 -9.82 -3.82 -24.50
C PRO A 129 -9.01 -2.56 -24.76
N VAL A 130 -8.71 -1.81 -23.72
CA VAL A 130 -7.81 -0.66 -23.82
C VAL A 130 -6.43 -1.26 -24.13
N GLU A 131 -6.14 -1.37 -25.44
CA GLU A 131 -4.83 -1.76 -25.93
C GLU A 131 -3.82 -0.76 -25.35
N ALA A 132 -2.83 -1.27 -24.61
CA ALA A 132 -1.79 -0.47 -23.99
C ALA A 132 -1.28 0.57 -24.99
N ALA A 133 -1.45 1.84 -24.64
CA ALA A 133 -1.04 2.95 -25.49
C ALA A 133 0.41 2.78 -25.85
N LYS A 134 0.67 2.51 -27.15
CA LYS A 134 2.01 2.51 -27.72
C LYS A 134 2.61 3.88 -27.42
N THR A 135 3.70 3.88 -26.67
CA THR A 135 4.54 5.05 -26.43
C THR A 135 5.00 5.56 -27.80
N GLU A 136 4.34 6.58 -28.31
CA GLU A 136 4.87 7.34 -29.43
C GLU A 136 6.13 8.05 -28.97
N THR A 137 7.25 7.58 -29.48
CA THR A 137 8.56 8.23 -29.31
C THR A 137 8.46 9.63 -29.87
N LEU A 138 8.45 10.65 -29.01
CA LEU A 138 8.61 12.03 -29.42
C LEU A 138 9.96 12.18 -30.11
N GLN A 139 9.93 12.28 -31.40
CA GLN A 139 11.08 12.57 -32.26
C GLN A 139 11.54 13.99 -31.94
N THR A 140 12.68 14.10 -31.28
CA THR A 140 13.37 15.36 -30.98
C THR A 140 13.71 16.06 -32.31
N ALA A 141 13.12 17.21 -32.56
CA ALA A 141 13.51 18.09 -33.66
C ALA A 141 14.93 18.62 -33.45
N PRO A 142 15.76 18.72 -34.51
CA PRO A 142 17.10 19.22 -34.38
C PRO A 142 17.12 20.72 -34.02
N ALA A 143 17.93 21.07 -33.01
CA ALA A 143 18.18 22.44 -32.60
C ALA A 143 18.75 23.28 -33.75
N ALA A 144 18.08 24.36 -34.07
CA ALA A 144 18.57 25.35 -34.99
C ALA A 144 19.77 26.11 -34.33
N GLU A 145 20.90 26.04 -34.99
CA GLU A 145 22.14 26.75 -34.70
C GLU A 145 21.94 28.27 -34.88
N ALA A 146 21.91 29.00 -33.78
CA ALA A 146 21.85 30.46 -33.79
C ALA A 146 23.24 31.03 -34.03
N ALA A 147 23.47 31.64 -35.20
CA ALA A 147 24.64 32.37 -35.57
C ALA A 147 24.82 33.62 -34.69
N VAL A 148 26.03 33.77 -34.11
CA VAL A 148 26.48 34.95 -33.37
C VAL A 148 26.91 35.99 -34.39
N PRO A 149 26.44 37.28 -34.36
CA PRO A 149 27.00 38.33 -35.16
C PRO A 149 28.23 38.92 -34.47
N GLU A 150 29.36 38.91 -35.16
CA GLU A 150 30.61 39.56 -34.84
C GLU A 150 30.40 41.10 -35.00
N GLN A 151 30.61 41.87 -33.92
CA GLN A 151 30.69 43.34 -34.00
C GLN A 151 32.14 43.76 -34.00
N LYS A 152 32.42 44.60 -35.01
CA LYS A 152 33.65 45.28 -35.27
C LYS A 152 33.68 46.59 -34.48
#